data_7e5023938f1f7e735f652552e4748517
#
_entry.id   7e5023938f1f7e735f652552e4748517
#
_cell.length_a   1.000
_cell.length_b   1.000
_cell.length_c   1.000
_cell.angle_alpha   90.00
_cell.angle_beta   90.00
_cell.angle_gamma   90.00
#
_symmetry.space_group_name_H-M   'P 1'
#
loop_
_entity.id
_entity.type
_entity.pdbx_description
1 polymer ?
#
loop_
_entity_poly.entity_id
_entity_poly.type
_entity_poly.pdbx_seq_one_letter_code
_entity_poly.pdbx_strand_id
1 'polypeptide(L)' 'YNEAITALVRVRTVYSRYEEWLMRSYLLLGDCYVKLNDRRNAAEMYRAVVTKYSGTPIGDEAQQKLRKVQ' A
#
# COMPACT_ATOMS: atom_id res chain seq x y z
N TYR A 1 8.28 -23.28 -6.01
CA TYR A 1 7.28 -22.55 -6.58
C TYR A 1 5.92 -22.70 -6.01
N ASN A 2 5.56 -23.90 -5.68
CA ASN A 2 4.31 -24.12 -4.96
C ASN A 2 4.39 -23.51 -3.57
N GLU A 3 5.56 -23.58 -2.96
CA GLU A 3 5.75 -22.97 -1.65
C GLU A 3 5.60 -21.46 -1.71
N ALA A 4 6.06 -20.87 -2.78
CA ALA A 4 5.93 -19.41 -2.92
C ALA A 4 4.47 -19.01 -3.01
N ILE A 5 3.68 -19.75 -3.77
CA ILE A 5 2.26 -19.48 -3.89
C ILE A 5 1.58 -19.65 -2.55
N THR A 6 1.90 -20.70 -1.84
CA THR A 6 1.33 -20.95 -0.52
C THR A 6 1.66 -19.84 0.44
N ALA A 7 2.88 -19.34 0.41
CA ALA A 7 3.29 -18.25 1.28
C ALA A 7 2.51 -16.98 0.99
N LEU A 8 2.27 -16.69 -0.28
CA LEU A 8 1.50 -15.52 -0.66
C LEU A 8 0.07 -15.62 -0.16
N VAL A 9 -0.52 -16.80 -0.25
CA VAL A 9 -1.87 -17.01 0.25
C VAL A 9 -1.92 -16.77 1.75
N ARG A 10 -0.95 -17.29 2.48
CA ARG A 10 -0.92 -17.09 3.93
C ARG A 10 -0.78 -15.63 4.30
N VAL A 11 0.04 -14.89 3.57
CA VAL A 11 0.23 -13.47 3.83
C VAL A 11 -1.09 -12.72 3.71
N ARG A 12 -1.89 -13.06 2.71
CA ARG A 12 -3.14 -12.36 2.49
C ARG A 12 -4.17 -12.58 3.58
N THR A 13 -4.05 -13.63 4.37
CA THR A 13 -5.04 -13.95 5.38
C THR A 13 -4.74 -13.37 6.76
N VAL A 14 -3.63 -12.65 6.90
CA VAL A 14 -3.14 -12.23 8.21
C VAL A 14 -3.73 -10.91 8.67
N TYR A 15 -4.23 -10.10 7.76
CA TYR A 15 -4.60 -8.73 8.10
C TYR A 15 -5.99 -8.62 8.68
N SER A 16 -6.12 -7.86 9.79
CA SER A 16 -7.39 -7.57 10.40
C SER A 16 -8.12 -6.49 9.61
N ARG A 17 -9.41 -6.31 9.95
CA ARG A 17 -10.19 -5.23 9.34
C ARG A 17 -9.62 -3.86 9.67
N TYR A 18 -9.10 -3.72 10.87
CA TYR A 18 -8.49 -2.46 11.28
C TYR A 18 -7.29 -2.12 10.40
N GLU A 19 -6.45 -3.12 10.15
CA GLU A 19 -5.28 -2.91 9.33
C GLU A 19 -5.65 -2.61 7.88
N GLU A 20 -6.67 -3.28 7.36
CA GLU A 20 -7.15 -3.01 6.03
C GLU A 20 -7.67 -1.57 5.93
N TRP A 21 -8.45 -1.15 6.93
CA TRP A 21 -8.94 0.22 6.96
C TRP A 21 -7.79 1.22 7.01
N LEU A 22 -6.78 0.92 7.83
CA LEU A 22 -5.63 1.78 7.98
C LEU A 22 -4.88 1.93 6.66
N MET A 23 -4.67 0.83 5.95
CA MET A 23 -4.01 0.86 4.65
C MET A 23 -4.77 1.73 3.65
N ARG A 24 -6.08 1.57 3.62
CA ARG A 24 -6.91 2.36 2.71
C ARG A 24 -6.89 3.84 3.07
N SER A 25 -6.84 4.12 4.36
CA SER A 25 -6.75 5.51 4.83
C SER A 25 -5.48 6.17 4.35
N TYR A 26 -4.35 5.45 4.42
CA TYR A 26 -3.09 5.98 3.90
C TYR A 26 -3.16 6.24 2.40
N LEU A 27 -3.77 5.34 1.65
CA LEU A 27 -3.92 5.54 0.22
C LEU A 27 -4.76 6.77 -0.09
N LEU A 28 -5.83 6.96 0.65
CA LEU A 28 -6.70 8.12 0.48
C LEU A 28 -5.94 9.41 0.81
N LEU A 29 -5.16 9.40 1.87
CA LEU A 29 -4.35 10.56 2.22
C LEU A 29 -3.36 10.88 1.12
N GLY A 30 -2.72 9.85 0.58
CA GLY A 30 -1.80 10.06 -0.53
C GLY A 30 -2.50 10.66 -1.74
N ASP A 31 -3.69 10.18 -2.05
CA ASP A 31 -4.46 10.73 -3.16
C ASP A 31 -4.83 12.20 -2.91
N CYS A 32 -5.18 12.53 -1.69
CA CYS A 32 -5.47 13.93 -1.33
C CYS A 32 -4.25 14.81 -1.54
N TYR A 33 -3.08 14.34 -1.13
CA TYR A 33 -1.86 15.10 -1.33
C TYR A 33 -1.54 15.29 -2.81
N VAL A 34 -1.81 14.29 -3.62
CA VAL A 34 -1.62 14.42 -5.06
C VAL A 34 -2.51 15.52 -5.61
N LYS A 35 -3.76 15.56 -5.17
CA LYS A 35 -4.69 16.61 -5.61
C LYS A 35 -4.24 17.99 -5.16
N LEU A 36 -3.58 18.07 -4.02
CA LEU A 36 -3.03 19.32 -3.50
C LEU A 36 -1.68 19.65 -4.12
N ASN A 37 -1.23 18.85 -5.07
CA ASN A 37 0.05 19.07 -5.73
C ASN A 37 1.23 18.85 -4.78
N ASP A 38 1.04 18.06 -3.77
CA ASP A 38 2.07 17.79 -2.76
C ASP A 38 2.59 16.36 -2.96
N ARG A 39 3.43 16.22 -3.97
CA ARG A 39 3.94 14.90 -4.34
C ARG A 39 4.82 14.28 -3.25
N ARG A 40 5.55 15.11 -2.52
CA ARG A 40 6.44 14.59 -1.49
C ARG A 40 5.66 13.87 -0.39
N ASN A 41 4.62 14.50 0.13
CA ASN A 41 3.82 13.88 1.17
C ASN A 41 3.02 12.71 0.63
N ALA A 42 2.53 12.81 -0.60
CA ALA A 42 1.85 11.70 -1.23
C ALA A 42 2.77 10.48 -1.33
N ALA A 43 4.01 10.70 -1.75
CA ALA A 43 4.98 9.62 -1.86
C ALA A 43 5.25 8.98 -0.50
N GLU A 44 5.32 9.79 0.55
CA GLU A 44 5.53 9.26 1.89
C GLU A 44 4.39 8.38 2.35
N MET A 45 3.16 8.78 2.08
CA MET A 45 1.99 7.97 2.43
C MET A 45 2.01 6.63 1.71
N TYR A 46 2.26 6.67 0.40
CA TYR A 46 2.31 5.45 -0.38
C TYR A 46 3.48 4.57 0.05
N ARG A 47 4.63 5.16 0.32
CA ARG A 47 5.79 4.41 0.75
C ARG A 47 5.56 3.71 2.09
N ALA A 48 4.85 4.37 3.00
CA ALA A 48 4.52 3.76 4.28
C ALA A 48 3.72 2.48 4.06
N VAL A 49 2.75 2.52 3.15
CA VAL A 49 1.95 1.33 2.86
C VAL A 49 2.82 0.25 2.21
N VAL A 50 3.64 0.64 1.25
CA VAL A 50 4.50 -0.33 0.56
C VAL A 50 5.45 -1.01 1.55
N THR A 51 6.05 -0.23 2.43
CA THR A 51 7.01 -0.78 3.38
C THR A 51 6.35 -1.69 4.40
N LYS A 52 5.22 -1.29 4.92
CA LYS A 52 4.57 -2.01 6.01
C LYS A 52 3.77 -3.20 5.52
N TYR A 53 3.19 -3.09 4.35
CA TYR A 53 2.27 -4.11 3.82
C TYR A 53 2.72 -4.63 2.46
N SER A 54 4.03 -4.77 2.29
CA SER A 54 4.55 -5.33 1.05
C SER A 54 4.03 -6.76 0.87
N GLY A 55 3.84 -7.15 -0.39
CA GLY A 55 3.34 -8.48 -0.68
C GLY A 55 1.83 -8.60 -0.66
N THR A 56 1.10 -7.53 -0.35
CA THR A 56 -0.34 -7.52 -0.37
C THR A 56 -0.84 -6.81 -1.62
N PRO A 57 -2.10 -7.08 -2.05
CA PRO A 57 -2.67 -6.35 -3.18
C PRO A 57 -2.69 -4.84 -2.96
N ILE A 58 -2.97 -4.40 -1.73
CA ILE A 58 -2.98 -2.98 -1.41
C ILE A 58 -1.57 -2.41 -1.45
N GLY A 59 -0.59 -3.16 -1.00
CA GLY A 59 0.80 -2.75 -1.11
C GLY A 59 1.23 -2.57 -2.56
N ASP A 60 0.80 -3.48 -3.43
CA ASP A 60 1.11 -3.37 -4.85
C ASP A 60 0.46 -2.14 -5.46
N GLU A 61 -0.77 -1.87 -5.10
CA GLU A 61 -1.46 -0.68 -5.57
C GLU A 61 -0.74 0.58 -5.11
N ALA A 62 -0.31 0.61 -3.86
CA ALA A 62 0.44 1.74 -3.33
C ALA A 62 1.75 1.92 -4.08
N GLN A 63 2.41 0.84 -4.43
CA GLN A 63 3.66 0.94 -5.17
C GLN A 63 3.45 1.53 -6.55
N GLN A 64 2.39 1.15 -7.23
CA GLN A 64 2.06 1.73 -8.52
C GLN A 64 1.79 3.23 -8.40
N LYS A 65 1.04 3.62 -7.39
CA LYS A 65 0.77 5.03 -7.15
C LYS A 65 2.04 5.80 -6.80
N LEU A 66 2.92 5.18 -6.02
CA LEU A 66 4.18 5.79 -5.66
C LEU A 66 5.03 6.09 -6.89
N ARG A 67 5.06 5.17 -7.84
CA ARG A 67 5.80 5.40 -9.08
C ARG A 67 5.27 6.59 -9.85
N LYS A 68 3.97 6.82 -9.79
CA LYS A 68 3.35 7.93 -10.52
C LYS A 68 3.71 9.28 -9.94
N VAL A 69 4.01 9.32 -8.65
CA VAL A 69 4.32 10.59 -7.98
C VAL A 69 5.81 10.80 -7.74
N GLN A 70 6.61 9.82 -8.07
CA GLN A 70 8.07 9.97 -7.94
C GLN A 70 8.69 10.74 -9.10
#